data_9170faba614e3a890249ccf8b0c47a49
#
_entry.id   9170faba614e3a890249ccf8b0c47a49
#
_cell.length_a   1.000
_cell.length_b   1.000
_cell.length_c   1.000
_cell.angle_alpha   90.00
_cell.angle_beta   90.00
_cell.angle_gamma   90.00
#
_symmetry.space_group_name_H-M   'P 1'
#
loop_
_entity.id
_entity.type
_entity.pdbx_description
1 polymer ?
#
loop_
_entity_poly.entity_id
_entity_poly.type
_entity_poly.pdbx_seq_one_letter_code
_entity_poly.pdbx_strand_id
1 'polypeptide(L)'
;MRQSRKKWERKREEQRNKVIALLFIVMMVIFFVVNIATADREFSAKENRALEQRPKLTISGIESGRWMKQYESYVSDQFAGRDFWVALKSRIDLIAGKRKANGVFKGKDHYLLEDIAKPDEEQLKANLDAMKKFQETYKDIPMYMMLVPNAANIESDKLPYCAVTEDQDKQFQKIKASLGTAFQWVNVEDTLKKHRAEEIYYHTDHHWTTLGAYYGYQALAAAMKLDTSKAPAMKSYAVTNSFNGTLSATSGYETDYNEPIYIYAPDDLKTAPQVVVNNVNEKKKTATLYDTSKLKGKDKYALFLGGNYPVLDIRTTADTTDRLLLVKDSYANSVIPFLTAYYREIIVVDPRYYYDDIREVMKKNKITSVLFLYNGNTFVQDNSISGVLQND
;
A
#
# COMPACT_ATOMS: atom_id res chain seq x y z
N MET A 1 -36.47 31.24 -54.95
CA MET A 1 -36.02 31.64 -53.61
C MET A 1 -35.66 30.44 -52.68
N ARG A 2 -36.44 29.39 -52.53
CA ARG A 2 -36.24 28.26 -51.60
C ARG A 2 -34.99 27.42 -51.94
N GLN A 3 -34.62 27.23 -53.21
CA GLN A 3 -33.42 26.48 -53.62
C GLN A 3 -32.12 27.26 -53.40
N SER A 4 -32.11 28.59 -53.59
CA SER A 4 -30.91 29.42 -53.33
C SER A 4 -30.58 29.49 -51.85
N ARG A 5 -31.58 29.51 -50.97
CA ARG A 5 -31.42 29.49 -49.49
C ARG A 5 -30.84 28.19 -49.05
N LYS A 6 -31.31 27.04 -49.54
CA LYS A 6 -30.71 25.71 -49.23
C LYS A 6 -29.28 25.58 -49.71
N LYS A 7 -28.94 26.15 -50.88
CA LYS A 7 -27.54 26.14 -51.38
C LYS A 7 -26.61 27.01 -50.54
N TRP A 8 -27.11 28.12 -50.02
CA TRP A 8 -26.35 29.00 -49.13
C TRP A 8 -26.16 28.36 -47.74
N GLU A 9 -27.18 27.73 -47.17
CA GLU A 9 -27.13 26.99 -45.92
C GLU A 9 -26.10 25.83 -45.99
N ARG A 10 -26.09 25.03 -47.07
CA ARG A 10 -25.10 24.00 -47.32
C ARG A 10 -23.66 24.54 -47.39
N LYS A 11 -23.42 25.61 -48.11
CA LYS A 11 -22.09 26.23 -48.18
C LYS A 11 -21.62 26.71 -46.80
N ARG A 12 -22.50 27.26 -46.00
CA ARG A 12 -22.19 27.71 -44.65
C ARG A 12 -21.87 26.54 -43.71
N GLU A 13 -22.59 25.44 -43.84
CA GLU A 13 -22.31 24.21 -43.12
C GLU A 13 -20.96 23.59 -43.52
N GLU A 14 -20.68 23.53 -44.81
CA GLU A 14 -19.39 23.05 -45.31
C GLU A 14 -18.23 23.92 -44.80
N GLN A 15 -18.35 25.22 -44.79
CA GLN A 15 -17.35 26.13 -44.24
C GLN A 15 -17.18 25.94 -42.74
N ARG A 16 -18.28 25.85 -42.00
CA ARG A 16 -18.24 25.56 -40.55
C ARG A 16 -17.55 24.24 -40.28
N ASN A 17 -17.86 23.18 -41.01
CA ASN A 17 -17.26 21.87 -40.83
C ASN A 17 -15.74 21.88 -41.18
N LYS A 18 -15.32 22.61 -42.20
CA LYS A 18 -13.91 22.83 -42.54
C LYS A 18 -13.16 23.56 -41.42
N VAL A 19 -13.77 24.60 -40.85
CA VAL A 19 -13.18 25.33 -39.70
C VAL A 19 -13.05 24.43 -38.48
N ILE A 20 -14.09 23.65 -38.18
CA ILE A 20 -14.04 22.68 -37.03
C ILE A 20 -12.95 21.63 -37.27
N ALA A 21 -12.86 21.08 -38.50
CA ALA A 21 -11.83 20.11 -38.83
C ALA A 21 -10.40 20.70 -38.72
N LEU A 22 -10.22 21.94 -39.19
CA LEU A 22 -8.94 22.64 -39.10
C LEU A 22 -8.56 22.88 -37.62
N LEU A 23 -9.51 23.37 -36.80
CA LEU A 23 -9.28 23.57 -35.36
C LEU A 23 -8.93 22.27 -34.65
N PHE A 24 -9.60 21.17 -35.02
CA PHE A 24 -9.26 19.85 -34.47
C PHE A 24 -7.85 19.42 -34.84
N ILE A 25 -7.47 19.57 -36.12
CA ILE A 25 -6.11 19.23 -36.58
C ILE A 25 -5.06 20.10 -35.87
N VAL A 26 -5.29 21.39 -35.76
CA VAL A 26 -4.39 22.32 -35.05
C VAL A 26 -4.27 21.93 -33.59
N MET A 27 -5.37 21.61 -32.95
CA MET A 27 -5.37 21.12 -31.54
C MET A 27 -4.55 19.83 -31.41
N MET A 28 -4.69 18.85 -32.30
CA MET A 28 -3.92 17.62 -32.28
C MET A 28 -2.41 17.88 -32.47
N VAL A 29 -2.05 18.78 -33.37
CA VAL A 29 -0.65 19.16 -33.58
C VAL A 29 -0.08 19.85 -32.33
N ILE A 30 -0.85 20.75 -31.70
CA ILE A 30 -0.42 21.41 -30.45
C ILE A 30 -0.19 20.36 -29.37
N PHE A 31 -1.13 19.44 -29.15
CA PHE A 31 -0.96 18.35 -28.17
C PHE A 31 0.28 17.52 -28.44
N PHE A 32 0.53 17.16 -29.71
CA PHE A 32 1.70 16.39 -30.08
C PHE A 32 3.01 17.14 -29.79
N VAL A 33 3.09 18.42 -30.19
CA VAL A 33 4.26 19.27 -29.96
C VAL A 33 4.51 19.48 -28.47
N VAL A 34 3.48 19.76 -27.68
CA VAL A 34 3.58 19.97 -26.23
C VAL A 34 4.06 18.70 -25.54
N ASN A 35 3.56 17.51 -25.94
CA ASN A 35 4.04 16.24 -25.35
C ASN A 35 5.51 15.95 -25.69
N ILE A 36 5.99 16.27 -26.90
CA ILE A 36 7.40 16.10 -27.27
C ILE A 36 8.30 17.11 -26.52
N ALA A 37 7.81 18.33 -26.32
CA ALA A 37 8.57 19.41 -25.67
C ALA A 37 8.59 19.31 -24.14
N THR A 38 7.70 18.52 -23.55
CA THR A 38 7.64 18.33 -22.09
C THR A 38 8.71 17.34 -21.66
N ALA A 39 9.56 17.74 -20.71
CA ALA A 39 10.57 16.84 -20.14
C ALA A 39 9.94 15.71 -19.32
N ASP A 40 10.52 14.51 -19.45
CA ASP A 40 10.10 13.35 -18.67
C ASP A 40 10.32 13.58 -17.17
N ARG A 41 9.38 13.08 -16.36
CA ARG A 41 9.45 13.12 -14.89
C ARG A 41 9.74 11.71 -14.36
N GLU A 42 10.65 11.60 -13.41
CA GLU A 42 10.97 10.31 -12.78
C GLU A 42 9.94 9.89 -11.74
N PHE A 43 9.31 10.87 -11.10
CA PHE A 43 8.41 10.63 -9.97
C PHE A 43 7.19 11.56 -10.02
N SER A 44 6.02 11.01 -9.73
CA SER A 44 4.80 11.79 -9.50
C SER A 44 4.63 12.04 -8.00
N ALA A 45 4.92 13.26 -7.55
CA ALA A 45 4.65 13.66 -6.17
C ALA A 45 3.15 13.62 -5.85
N LYS A 46 2.27 13.80 -6.85
CA LYS A 46 0.82 13.76 -6.66
C LYS A 46 0.31 12.33 -6.43
N GLU A 47 0.87 11.35 -7.15
CA GLU A 47 0.48 9.94 -7.05
C GLU A 47 1.38 9.13 -6.11
N ASN A 48 2.44 9.74 -5.60
CA ASN A 48 3.45 9.12 -4.73
C ASN A 48 4.03 7.82 -5.33
N ARG A 49 4.36 7.86 -6.63
CA ARG A 49 4.96 6.72 -7.34
C ARG A 49 5.99 7.13 -8.37
N ALA A 50 6.90 6.22 -8.68
CA ALA A 50 7.75 6.35 -9.86
C ALA A 50 6.88 6.33 -11.13
N LEU A 51 7.24 7.17 -12.10
CA LEU A 51 6.61 7.19 -13.41
C LEU A 51 7.41 6.32 -14.37
N GLU A 52 6.69 5.64 -15.27
CA GLU A 52 7.33 4.81 -16.28
C GLU A 52 8.25 5.65 -17.16
N GLN A 53 9.46 5.15 -17.36
CA GLN A 53 10.46 5.80 -18.20
C GLN A 53 10.47 5.21 -19.59
N ARG A 54 11.04 5.93 -20.56
CA ARG A 54 11.08 5.50 -21.96
C ARG A 54 11.75 4.14 -22.09
N PRO A 55 11.03 3.10 -22.56
CA PRO A 55 11.58 1.76 -22.64
C PRO A 55 12.65 1.66 -23.75
N LYS A 56 13.69 0.88 -23.48
CA LYS A 56 14.69 0.56 -24.49
C LYS A 56 14.09 -0.36 -25.55
N LEU A 57 14.30 0.00 -26.81
CA LEU A 57 13.85 -0.81 -27.94
C LEU A 57 14.73 -2.07 -28.04
N THR A 58 14.11 -3.25 -27.92
CA THR A 58 14.79 -4.55 -28.09
C THR A 58 13.95 -5.45 -28.96
N ILE A 59 14.58 -6.30 -29.79
CA ILE A 59 13.87 -7.23 -30.68
C ILE A 59 12.96 -8.17 -29.88
N SER A 60 13.49 -8.78 -28.82
CA SER A 60 12.72 -9.65 -27.93
C SER A 60 11.56 -8.94 -27.23
N GLY A 61 11.71 -7.64 -26.93
CA GLY A 61 10.66 -6.81 -26.37
C GLY A 61 9.49 -6.57 -27.36
N ILE A 62 9.81 -6.41 -28.65
CA ILE A 62 8.81 -6.25 -29.73
C ILE A 62 8.09 -7.57 -29.95
N GLU A 63 8.83 -8.67 -30.14
CA GLU A 63 8.26 -10.00 -30.39
C GLU A 63 7.33 -10.47 -29.26
N SER A 64 7.68 -10.19 -28.02
CA SER A 64 6.86 -10.52 -26.84
C SER A 64 5.73 -9.53 -26.58
N GLY A 65 5.61 -8.43 -27.32
CA GLY A 65 4.65 -7.35 -27.07
C GLY A 65 4.97 -6.49 -25.83
N ARG A 66 6.01 -6.83 -25.07
CA ARG A 66 6.40 -6.17 -23.83
C ARG A 66 6.77 -4.71 -24.06
N TRP A 67 7.52 -4.43 -25.14
CA TRP A 67 7.91 -3.07 -25.47
C TRP A 67 6.69 -2.18 -25.73
N MET A 68 5.70 -2.66 -26.47
CA MET A 68 4.46 -1.90 -26.73
C MET A 68 3.73 -1.55 -25.45
N LYS A 69 3.58 -2.51 -24.54
CA LYS A 69 2.95 -2.30 -23.24
C LYS A 69 3.69 -1.28 -22.38
N GLN A 70 5.02 -1.39 -22.31
CA GLN A 70 5.84 -0.43 -21.57
C GLN A 70 5.80 0.97 -22.20
N TYR A 71 5.81 1.05 -23.54
CA TYR A 71 5.71 2.32 -24.24
C TYR A 71 4.33 3.00 -24.04
N GLU A 72 3.27 2.24 -24.04
CA GLU A 72 1.92 2.74 -23.69
C GLU A 72 1.87 3.31 -22.26
N SER A 73 2.43 2.58 -21.30
CA SER A 73 2.54 3.05 -19.92
C SER A 73 3.38 4.31 -19.81
N TYR A 74 4.54 4.37 -20.50
CA TYR A 74 5.39 5.55 -20.58
C TYR A 74 4.64 6.77 -21.13
N VAL A 75 3.99 6.64 -22.29
CA VAL A 75 3.22 7.76 -22.89
C VAL A 75 2.09 8.22 -21.99
N SER A 76 1.41 7.28 -21.32
CA SER A 76 0.37 7.60 -20.33
C SER A 76 0.92 8.38 -19.13
N ASP A 77 2.09 7.97 -18.61
CA ASP A 77 2.69 8.58 -17.42
C ASP A 77 3.35 9.94 -17.70
N GLN A 78 3.92 10.10 -18.89
CA GLN A 78 4.61 11.34 -19.29
C GLN A 78 3.70 12.31 -20.06
N PHE A 79 2.41 12.03 -20.16
CA PHE A 79 1.48 12.89 -20.89
C PHE A 79 1.45 14.30 -20.30
N ALA A 80 1.59 15.31 -21.16
CA ALA A 80 1.65 16.70 -20.76
C ALA A 80 0.38 17.14 -20.00
N GLY A 81 0.56 17.69 -18.81
CA GLY A 81 -0.54 18.09 -17.94
C GLY A 81 -1.36 16.92 -17.39
N ARG A 82 -0.80 15.71 -17.32
CA ARG A 82 -1.47 14.49 -16.86
C ARG A 82 -2.29 14.69 -15.59
N ASP A 83 -1.73 15.37 -14.59
CA ASP A 83 -2.41 15.60 -13.31
C ASP A 83 -3.71 16.39 -13.46
N PHE A 84 -3.75 17.34 -14.41
CA PHE A 84 -4.97 18.08 -14.76
C PHE A 84 -6.01 17.17 -15.42
N TRP A 85 -5.58 16.34 -16.36
CA TRP A 85 -6.50 15.45 -17.09
C TRP A 85 -7.10 14.37 -16.20
N VAL A 86 -6.29 13.82 -15.26
CA VAL A 86 -6.76 12.87 -14.25
C VAL A 86 -7.80 13.53 -13.34
N ALA A 87 -7.53 14.73 -12.84
CA ALA A 87 -8.47 15.47 -12.01
C ALA A 87 -9.76 15.84 -12.77
N LEU A 88 -9.63 16.29 -14.01
CA LEU A 88 -10.77 16.61 -14.87
C LEU A 88 -11.65 15.37 -15.12
N LYS A 89 -11.03 14.25 -15.47
CA LYS A 89 -11.73 12.97 -15.64
C LYS A 89 -12.49 12.58 -14.38
N SER A 90 -11.82 12.64 -13.22
CA SER A 90 -12.43 12.28 -11.93
C SER A 90 -13.62 13.19 -11.60
N ARG A 91 -13.55 14.50 -11.91
CA ARG A 91 -14.68 15.43 -11.74
C ARG A 91 -15.85 15.08 -12.66
N ILE A 92 -15.58 14.79 -13.94
CA ILE A 92 -16.61 14.37 -14.90
C ILE A 92 -17.27 13.07 -14.45
N ASP A 93 -16.48 12.09 -14.04
CA ASP A 93 -16.99 10.81 -13.54
C ASP A 93 -17.87 10.99 -12.30
N LEU A 94 -17.52 11.91 -11.38
CA LEU A 94 -18.35 12.26 -10.22
C LEU A 94 -19.68 12.91 -10.63
N ILE A 95 -19.66 13.83 -11.59
CA ILE A 95 -20.89 14.47 -12.13
C ILE A 95 -21.77 13.42 -12.80
N ALA A 96 -21.18 12.45 -13.50
CA ALA A 96 -21.89 11.32 -14.10
C ALA A 96 -22.38 10.27 -13.06
N GLY A 97 -22.20 10.52 -11.76
CA GLY A 97 -22.65 9.63 -10.70
C GLY A 97 -21.69 8.50 -10.34
N LYS A 98 -20.54 8.39 -11.02
CA LYS A 98 -19.53 7.38 -10.66
C LYS A 98 -18.88 7.73 -9.32
N ARG A 99 -18.71 6.74 -8.47
CA ARG A 99 -18.11 6.88 -7.13
C ARG A 99 -16.87 6.00 -6.95
N LYS A 100 -16.32 5.46 -8.04
CA LYS A 100 -15.09 4.66 -8.05
C LYS A 100 -14.18 5.14 -9.16
N ALA A 101 -12.90 5.40 -8.83
CA ALA A 101 -11.87 5.76 -9.80
C ALA A 101 -10.54 5.09 -9.36
N ASN A 102 -9.85 4.46 -10.32
CA ASN A 102 -8.56 3.80 -10.11
C ASN A 102 -8.53 2.87 -8.88
N GLY A 103 -9.57 2.06 -8.70
CA GLY A 103 -9.67 1.13 -7.57
C GLY A 103 -10.02 1.77 -6.22
N VAL A 104 -10.40 3.06 -6.20
CA VAL A 104 -10.75 3.78 -4.97
C VAL A 104 -12.20 4.27 -5.04
N PHE A 105 -12.99 3.95 -4.03
CA PHE A 105 -14.33 4.49 -3.85
C PHE A 105 -14.27 5.86 -3.16
N LYS A 106 -15.08 6.81 -3.65
CA LYS A 106 -15.41 8.03 -2.92
C LYS A 106 -16.56 7.72 -1.96
N GLY A 107 -16.23 7.43 -0.75
CA GLY A 107 -17.16 7.06 0.32
C GLY A 107 -17.86 8.25 0.96
N LYS A 108 -18.55 7.97 2.07
CA LYS A 108 -19.18 8.96 2.97
C LYS A 108 -18.16 9.53 3.94
N ASP A 109 -18.49 10.62 4.61
CA ASP A 109 -17.73 11.20 5.73
C ASP A 109 -16.24 11.42 5.41
N HIS A 110 -15.93 11.88 4.18
CA HIS A 110 -14.60 12.13 3.64
C HIS A 110 -13.74 10.88 3.39
N TYR A 111 -14.26 9.66 3.60
CA TYR A 111 -13.51 8.44 3.35
C TYR A 111 -13.25 8.22 1.86
N LEU A 112 -12.01 7.93 1.53
CA LEU A 112 -11.58 7.26 0.33
C LEU A 112 -11.29 5.81 0.70
N LEU A 113 -11.93 4.86 0.03
CA LEU A 113 -11.86 3.47 0.38
C LEU A 113 -11.27 2.68 -0.79
N GLU A 114 -10.14 2.02 -0.54
CA GLU A 114 -9.56 1.12 -1.52
C GLU A 114 -10.50 -0.07 -1.75
N ASP A 115 -10.74 -0.40 -3.02
CA ASP A 115 -11.54 -1.56 -3.38
C ASP A 115 -10.85 -2.85 -2.93
N ILE A 116 -11.64 -3.81 -2.47
CA ILE A 116 -11.11 -5.11 -2.07
C ILE A 116 -10.66 -5.86 -3.32
N ALA A 117 -9.39 -6.23 -3.34
CA ALA A 117 -8.77 -6.85 -4.49
C ALA A 117 -9.30 -8.27 -4.72
N LYS A 118 -9.50 -8.62 -5.99
CA LYS A 118 -9.72 -9.99 -6.38
C LYS A 118 -8.39 -10.74 -6.34
N PRO A 119 -8.31 -11.92 -5.69
CA PRO A 119 -7.11 -12.74 -5.69
C PRO A 119 -6.70 -13.18 -7.09
N ASP A 120 -5.40 -13.21 -7.36
CA ASP A 120 -4.83 -14.08 -8.37
C ASP A 120 -4.74 -15.47 -7.75
N GLU A 121 -5.67 -16.35 -8.09
CA GLU A 121 -5.83 -17.67 -7.44
C GLU A 121 -4.60 -18.57 -7.63
N GLU A 122 -3.90 -18.48 -8.77
CA GLU A 122 -2.70 -19.26 -9.05
C GLU A 122 -1.54 -18.78 -8.18
N GLN A 123 -1.32 -17.47 -8.14
CA GLN A 123 -0.25 -16.89 -7.35
C GLN A 123 -0.52 -17.02 -5.85
N LEU A 124 -1.75 -16.77 -5.41
CA LEU A 124 -2.15 -16.98 -4.01
C LEU A 124 -1.92 -18.44 -3.57
N LYS A 125 -2.28 -19.41 -4.43
CA LYS A 125 -2.02 -20.82 -4.14
C LYS A 125 -0.52 -21.10 -4.03
N ALA A 126 0.29 -20.58 -4.95
CA ALA A 126 1.75 -20.73 -4.89
C ALA A 126 2.34 -20.17 -3.58
N ASN A 127 1.88 -18.99 -3.17
CA ASN A 127 2.32 -18.37 -1.91
C ASN A 127 1.93 -19.22 -0.68
N LEU A 128 0.68 -19.71 -0.63
CA LEU A 128 0.21 -20.54 0.49
C LEU A 128 0.93 -21.89 0.56
N ASP A 129 1.23 -22.50 -0.58
CA ASP A 129 1.97 -23.77 -0.64
C ASP A 129 3.44 -23.56 -0.20
N ALA A 130 4.06 -22.44 -0.60
CA ALA A 130 5.38 -22.05 -0.15
C ALA A 130 5.43 -21.80 1.38
N MET A 131 4.44 -21.11 1.93
CA MET A 131 4.32 -20.88 3.37
C MET A 131 4.19 -22.19 4.15
N LYS A 132 3.39 -23.13 3.67
CA LYS A 132 3.26 -24.46 4.31
C LYS A 132 4.57 -25.23 4.28
N LYS A 133 5.26 -25.29 3.13
CA LYS A 133 6.58 -25.92 3.00
C LYS A 133 7.62 -25.27 3.90
N PHE A 134 7.59 -23.96 4.03
CA PHE A 134 8.46 -23.22 4.95
C PHE A 134 8.18 -23.60 6.41
N GLN A 135 6.91 -23.70 6.81
CA GLN A 135 6.53 -24.13 8.14
C GLN A 135 6.94 -25.59 8.42
N GLU A 136 6.78 -26.49 7.46
CA GLU A 136 7.23 -27.89 7.58
C GLU A 136 8.74 -27.99 7.81
N THR A 137 9.53 -27.11 7.19
CA THR A 137 10.98 -27.04 7.39
C THR A 137 11.35 -26.55 8.79
N TYR A 138 10.55 -25.64 9.36
CA TYR A 138 10.78 -25.02 10.66
C TYR A 138 9.66 -25.34 11.66
N LYS A 139 9.22 -26.61 11.70
CA LYS A 139 8.05 -27.06 12.49
C LYS A 139 8.14 -26.77 13.99
N ASP A 140 9.34 -26.63 14.54
CA ASP A 140 9.57 -26.35 15.95
C ASP A 140 9.51 -24.83 16.26
N ILE A 141 9.40 -23.97 15.25
CA ILE A 141 9.30 -22.52 15.38
C ILE A 141 7.84 -22.12 15.19
N PRO A 142 7.20 -21.49 16.18
CA PRO A 142 5.82 -21.06 16.05
C PRO A 142 5.68 -19.99 14.94
N MET A 143 4.69 -20.19 14.08
CA MET A 143 4.37 -19.27 12.97
C MET A 143 2.99 -18.69 13.15
N TYR A 144 2.91 -17.39 12.94
CA TYR A 144 1.68 -16.61 13.10
C TYR A 144 1.30 -15.96 11.78
N MET A 145 0.00 -15.87 11.53
CA MET A 145 -0.56 -15.17 10.37
C MET A 145 -1.55 -14.13 10.83
N MET A 146 -1.30 -12.87 10.45
CA MET A 146 -2.16 -11.74 10.70
C MET A 146 -2.47 -11.05 9.38
N LEU A 147 -3.69 -11.23 8.87
CA LEU A 147 -4.22 -10.46 7.75
C LEU A 147 -5.09 -9.33 8.28
N VAL A 148 -4.68 -8.11 7.96
CA VAL A 148 -5.40 -6.90 8.35
C VAL A 148 -6.41 -6.57 7.27
N PRO A 149 -7.72 -6.49 7.60
CA PRO A 149 -8.74 -6.11 6.64
C PRO A 149 -8.50 -4.70 6.08
N ASN A 150 -8.98 -4.47 4.86
CA ASN A 150 -9.03 -3.12 4.29
C ASN A 150 -10.14 -2.30 4.96
N ALA A 151 -10.01 -0.97 4.93
CA ALA A 151 -11.05 -0.06 5.43
C ALA A 151 -12.40 -0.33 4.78
N ALA A 152 -12.46 -0.67 3.49
CA ALA A 152 -13.70 -1.01 2.79
C ALA A 152 -14.46 -2.21 3.40
N ASN A 153 -13.78 -3.10 4.11
CA ASN A 153 -14.40 -4.22 4.82
C ASN A 153 -14.91 -3.80 6.22
N ILE A 154 -14.08 -3.14 7.01
CA ILE A 154 -14.42 -2.75 8.39
C ILE A 154 -15.40 -1.58 8.40
N GLU A 155 -15.15 -0.55 7.59
CA GLU A 155 -15.95 0.67 7.44
C GLU A 155 -16.93 0.55 6.25
N SER A 156 -17.52 -0.62 6.05
CA SER A 156 -18.37 -0.91 4.88
C SER A 156 -19.61 0.01 4.78
N ASP A 157 -20.08 0.57 5.89
CA ASP A 157 -21.15 1.58 5.92
C ASP A 157 -20.72 2.93 5.33
N LYS A 158 -19.42 3.19 5.19
CA LYS A 158 -18.85 4.37 4.51
C LYS A 158 -18.80 4.21 3.00
N LEU A 159 -18.93 3.00 2.48
CA LEU A 159 -18.98 2.78 1.03
C LEU A 159 -20.13 3.57 0.38
N PRO A 160 -19.97 4.02 -0.88
CA PRO A 160 -21.05 4.66 -1.60
C PRO A 160 -22.20 3.69 -1.87
N TYR A 161 -23.39 4.22 -2.06
CA TYR A 161 -24.56 3.42 -2.40
C TYR A 161 -24.32 2.56 -3.65
N CYS A 162 -24.72 1.29 -3.60
CA CYS A 162 -24.47 0.29 -4.66
C CYS A 162 -22.98 0.04 -4.99
N ALA A 163 -22.07 0.26 -4.04
CA ALA A 163 -20.69 -0.19 -4.23
C ALA A 163 -20.64 -1.72 -4.38
N VAL A 164 -19.94 -2.17 -5.39
CA VAL A 164 -19.67 -3.60 -5.62
C VAL A 164 -18.19 -3.83 -5.36
N THR A 165 -17.89 -4.69 -4.40
CA THR A 165 -16.53 -5.07 -4.01
C THR A 165 -16.50 -6.56 -3.65
N GLU A 166 -15.29 -7.15 -3.58
CA GLU A 166 -15.11 -8.55 -3.18
C GLU A 166 -15.43 -8.75 -1.68
N ASP A 167 -15.73 -9.98 -1.29
CA ASP A 167 -16.00 -10.38 0.08
C ASP A 167 -14.68 -10.81 0.76
N GLN A 168 -14.05 -9.88 1.47
CA GLN A 168 -12.76 -10.11 2.10
C GLN A 168 -12.84 -11.11 3.27
N ASP A 169 -13.96 -11.17 3.96
CA ASP A 169 -14.17 -12.14 5.05
C ASP A 169 -14.09 -13.58 4.49
N LYS A 170 -14.73 -13.83 3.33
CA LYS A 170 -14.62 -15.13 2.65
C LYS A 170 -13.21 -15.41 2.14
N GLN A 171 -12.50 -14.39 1.64
CA GLN A 171 -11.10 -14.56 1.23
C GLN A 171 -10.25 -15.00 2.42
N PHE A 172 -10.37 -14.34 3.57
CA PHE A 172 -9.63 -14.67 4.79
C PHE A 172 -9.97 -16.05 5.32
N GLN A 173 -11.25 -16.46 5.27
CA GLN A 173 -11.66 -17.82 5.65
C GLN A 173 -11.02 -18.88 4.77
N LYS A 174 -10.95 -18.68 3.44
CA LYS A 174 -10.27 -19.59 2.51
C LYS A 174 -8.78 -19.70 2.80
N ILE A 175 -8.11 -18.56 3.01
CA ILE A 175 -6.67 -18.51 3.33
C ILE A 175 -6.41 -19.24 4.64
N LYS A 176 -7.16 -18.93 5.70
CA LYS A 176 -7.07 -19.60 7.00
C LYS A 176 -7.27 -21.08 6.91
N ALA A 177 -8.29 -21.53 6.17
CA ALA A 177 -8.55 -22.96 5.94
C ALA A 177 -7.40 -23.65 5.17
N SER A 178 -6.79 -22.96 4.20
CA SER A 178 -5.65 -23.50 3.45
C SER A 178 -4.39 -23.64 4.29
N LEU A 179 -4.10 -22.66 5.17
CA LEU A 179 -2.95 -22.70 6.08
C LEU A 179 -3.16 -23.71 7.23
N GLY A 180 -4.43 -23.98 7.58
CA GLY A 180 -4.80 -24.96 8.62
C GLY A 180 -4.20 -24.61 9.98
N THR A 181 -3.79 -25.63 10.73
CA THR A 181 -3.19 -25.48 12.08
C THR A 181 -1.68 -25.21 12.06
N ALA A 182 -1.05 -25.21 10.87
CA ALA A 182 0.37 -24.94 10.71
C ALA A 182 0.73 -23.48 11.10
N PHE A 183 -0.25 -22.58 10.95
CA PHE A 183 -0.14 -21.17 11.35
C PHE A 183 -1.15 -20.84 12.44
N GLN A 184 -0.70 -20.15 13.48
CA GLN A 184 -1.59 -19.56 14.46
C GLN A 184 -2.22 -18.30 13.89
N TRP A 185 -3.53 -18.33 13.64
CA TRP A 185 -4.26 -17.20 13.07
C TRP A 185 -4.53 -16.14 14.11
N VAL A 186 -4.12 -14.90 13.83
CA VAL A 186 -4.42 -13.73 14.65
C VAL A 186 -5.75 -13.13 14.20
N ASN A 187 -6.76 -13.19 15.06
CA ASN A 187 -8.08 -12.64 14.76
C ASN A 187 -8.13 -11.13 15.02
N VAL A 188 -7.55 -10.36 14.12
CA VAL A 188 -7.53 -8.89 14.20
C VAL A 188 -8.86 -8.26 13.75
N GLU A 189 -9.57 -8.95 12.85
CA GLU A 189 -10.81 -8.47 12.26
C GLU A 189 -11.89 -8.18 13.32
N ASP A 190 -12.16 -9.12 14.21
CA ASP A 190 -13.15 -8.94 15.29
C ASP A 190 -12.77 -7.78 16.22
N THR A 191 -11.47 -7.60 16.47
CA THR A 191 -10.98 -6.49 17.28
C THR A 191 -11.25 -5.15 16.60
N LEU A 192 -10.91 -5.04 15.30
CA LEU A 192 -11.15 -3.81 14.55
C LEU A 192 -12.66 -3.51 14.39
N LYS A 193 -13.48 -4.53 14.12
CA LYS A 193 -14.97 -4.38 14.06
C LYS A 193 -15.55 -3.83 15.35
N LYS A 194 -15.01 -4.19 16.53
CA LYS A 194 -15.45 -3.64 17.83
C LYS A 194 -15.14 -2.16 17.99
N HIS A 195 -14.05 -1.70 17.38
CA HIS A 195 -13.54 -0.33 17.48
C HIS A 195 -13.85 0.52 16.24
N ARG A 196 -14.72 0.06 15.33
CA ARG A 196 -15.04 0.74 14.07
C ARG A 196 -15.67 2.13 14.23
N ALA A 197 -16.16 2.48 15.42
CA ALA A 197 -16.66 3.82 15.71
C ALA A 197 -15.56 4.84 16.01
N GLU A 198 -14.30 4.39 16.07
CA GLU A 198 -13.12 5.19 16.32
C GLU A 198 -12.35 5.39 15.02
N GLU A 199 -11.44 6.37 14.98
CA GLU A 199 -10.60 6.66 13.79
C GLU A 199 -9.48 5.62 13.65
N ILE A 200 -9.85 4.37 13.29
CA ILE A 200 -8.92 3.25 13.18
C ILE A 200 -8.33 3.07 11.78
N TYR A 201 -8.90 3.75 10.77
CA TYR A 201 -8.34 3.86 9.42
C TYR A 201 -8.21 5.32 9.02
N TYR A 202 -7.19 5.64 8.20
CA TYR A 202 -7.09 6.94 7.58
C TYR A 202 -8.19 7.13 6.53
N HIS A 203 -8.67 8.37 6.40
CA HIS A 203 -9.71 8.71 5.41
C HIS A 203 -9.14 8.86 4.00
N THR A 204 -7.88 9.26 3.88
CA THR A 204 -7.24 9.59 2.61
C THR A 204 -6.13 8.63 2.21
N ASP A 205 -5.85 7.64 3.08
CA ASP A 205 -4.80 6.66 2.88
C ASP A 205 -5.33 5.23 3.05
N HIS A 206 -4.65 4.25 2.47
CA HIS A 206 -5.07 2.85 2.54
C HIS A 206 -4.70 2.17 3.87
N HIS A 207 -3.85 2.77 4.70
CA HIS A 207 -3.44 2.19 5.97
C HIS A 207 -4.46 2.40 7.09
N TRP A 208 -4.37 1.56 8.10
CA TRP A 208 -4.93 1.87 9.40
C TRP A 208 -4.20 3.04 10.07
N THR A 209 -4.84 3.70 11.01
CA THR A 209 -4.19 4.69 11.88
C THR A 209 -3.29 3.97 12.89
N THR A 210 -2.50 4.71 13.63
CA THR A 210 -1.71 4.15 14.74
C THR A 210 -2.59 3.62 15.86
N LEU A 211 -3.82 4.14 16.01
CA LEU A 211 -4.82 3.59 16.92
C LEU A 211 -5.30 2.21 16.43
N GLY A 212 -5.60 2.08 15.12
CA GLY A 212 -5.92 0.78 14.53
C GLY A 212 -4.77 -0.22 14.69
N ALA A 213 -3.53 0.23 14.46
CA ALA A 213 -2.33 -0.58 14.68
C ALA A 213 -2.15 -1.00 16.15
N TYR A 214 -2.51 -0.14 17.10
CA TYR A 214 -2.51 -0.48 18.52
C TYR A 214 -3.53 -1.58 18.86
N TYR A 215 -4.74 -1.50 18.32
CA TYR A 215 -5.71 -2.59 18.46
C TYR A 215 -5.26 -3.87 17.78
N GLY A 216 -4.60 -3.75 16.61
CA GLY A 216 -3.94 -4.88 15.95
C GLY A 216 -2.86 -5.52 16.81
N TYR A 217 -2.03 -4.71 17.46
CA TYR A 217 -1.04 -5.20 18.42
C TYR A 217 -1.70 -5.93 19.60
N GLN A 218 -2.81 -5.44 20.16
CA GLN A 218 -3.50 -6.13 21.24
C GLN A 218 -3.98 -7.53 20.84
N ALA A 219 -4.57 -7.67 19.64
CA ALA A 219 -4.96 -8.97 19.09
C ALA A 219 -3.73 -9.89 18.88
N LEU A 220 -2.63 -9.32 18.39
CA LEU A 220 -1.37 -10.03 18.19
C LEU A 220 -0.77 -10.50 19.52
N ALA A 221 -0.70 -9.62 20.51
CA ALA A 221 -0.17 -9.93 21.85
C ALA A 221 -0.94 -11.08 22.51
N ALA A 222 -2.26 -11.08 22.37
CA ALA A 222 -3.12 -12.16 22.89
C ALA A 222 -2.84 -13.49 22.17
N ALA A 223 -2.75 -13.47 20.82
CA ALA A 223 -2.49 -14.68 20.03
C ALA A 223 -1.09 -15.26 20.28
N MET A 224 -0.09 -14.40 20.39
CA MET A 224 1.31 -14.79 20.65
C MET A 224 1.61 -15.01 22.15
N LYS A 225 0.62 -14.77 23.03
CA LYS A 225 0.75 -14.87 24.49
C LYS A 225 1.90 -14.03 25.04
N LEU A 226 2.07 -12.82 24.51
CA LEU A 226 3.09 -11.91 24.98
C LEU A 226 2.75 -11.41 26.38
N ASP A 227 3.76 -11.35 27.24
CA ASP A 227 3.61 -10.81 28.60
C ASP A 227 3.55 -9.27 28.54
N THR A 228 2.35 -8.74 28.41
CA THR A 228 2.12 -7.30 28.28
C THR A 228 2.53 -6.48 29.51
N SER A 229 2.77 -7.12 30.65
CA SER A 229 3.30 -6.42 31.83
C SER A 229 4.74 -5.94 31.65
N LYS A 230 5.48 -6.51 30.69
CA LYS A 230 6.85 -6.09 30.32
C LYS A 230 6.88 -4.86 29.41
N ALA A 231 5.76 -4.53 28.77
CA ALA A 231 5.70 -3.38 27.89
C ALA A 231 5.65 -2.08 28.69
N PRO A 232 6.40 -1.03 28.30
CA PRO A 232 6.26 0.28 28.89
C PRO A 232 4.86 0.86 28.60
N ALA A 233 4.37 1.69 29.51
CA ALA A 233 3.19 2.50 29.22
C ALA A 233 3.48 3.42 28.02
N MET A 234 2.59 3.39 27.03
CA MET A 234 2.75 4.15 25.78
C MET A 234 1.76 5.31 25.76
N LYS A 235 2.22 6.47 25.30
CA LYS A 235 1.37 7.63 25.00
C LYS A 235 1.37 7.93 23.50
N SER A 236 0.25 8.41 22.99
CA SER A 236 0.12 8.86 21.63
C SER A 236 0.43 10.35 21.50
N TYR A 237 1.19 10.73 20.49
CA TYR A 237 1.58 12.09 20.17
C TYR A 237 1.28 12.41 18.71
N ALA A 238 0.54 13.48 18.46
CA ALA A 238 0.35 13.98 17.10
C ALA A 238 1.66 14.57 16.56
N VAL A 239 2.14 14.07 15.44
CA VAL A 239 3.40 14.53 14.82
C VAL A 239 3.17 15.38 13.58
N THR A 240 1.99 15.34 13.01
CA THR A 240 1.51 16.20 11.93
C THR A 240 -0.01 16.23 11.93
N ASN A 241 -0.61 17.33 11.45
CA ASN A 241 -2.06 17.47 11.22
C ASN A 241 -2.35 17.72 9.73
N SER A 242 -1.42 17.41 8.85
CA SER A 242 -1.52 17.72 7.43
C SER A 242 -1.20 16.50 6.56
N PHE A 243 -1.67 15.32 7.00
CA PHE A 243 -1.56 14.11 6.20
C PHE A 243 -2.72 14.03 5.21
N ASN A 244 -2.37 13.83 3.95
CA ASN A 244 -3.28 13.52 2.86
C ASN A 244 -2.62 12.38 2.09
N GLY A 245 -3.22 11.21 2.18
CA GLY A 245 -2.56 9.95 1.84
C GLY A 245 -2.64 9.54 0.38
N THR A 246 -2.25 8.31 0.13
CA THR A 246 -2.06 7.74 -1.21
C THR A 246 -3.37 7.54 -1.97
N LEU A 247 -4.50 7.28 -1.29
CA LEU A 247 -5.79 7.08 -1.95
C LEU A 247 -6.29 8.34 -2.64
N SER A 248 -6.05 9.52 -2.05
CA SER A 248 -6.34 10.81 -2.69
C SER A 248 -5.54 10.95 -3.99
N ALA A 249 -4.26 10.61 -3.94
CA ALA A 249 -3.38 10.67 -5.10
C ALA A 249 -3.77 9.68 -6.21
N THR A 250 -3.99 8.43 -5.84
CA THR A 250 -4.32 7.33 -6.78
C THR A 250 -5.66 7.55 -7.47
N SER A 251 -6.69 7.96 -6.72
CA SER A 251 -8.03 8.17 -7.28
C SER A 251 -8.15 9.40 -8.16
N GLY A 252 -7.30 10.41 -7.94
CA GLY A 252 -7.46 11.75 -8.50
C GLY A 252 -8.67 12.51 -7.89
N TYR A 253 -9.26 12.01 -6.81
CA TYR A 253 -10.23 12.74 -6.03
C TYR A 253 -9.51 13.80 -5.21
N GLU A 254 -9.68 15.05 -5.60
CA GLU A 254 -9.18 16.16 -4.78
C GLU A 254 -9.98 16.23 -3.48
N THR A 255 -9.27 16.29 -2.37
CA THR A 255 -9.85 16.48 -1.05
C THR A 255 -8.99 17.46 -0.25
N ASP A 256 -9.65 18.39 0.43
CA ASP A 256 -9.02 19.31 1.38
C ASP A 256 -8.92 18.67 2.78
N TYR A 257 -9.35 17.41 2.90
CA TYR A 257 -9.33 16.70 4.17
C TYR A 257 -7.88 16.34 4.51
N ASN A 258 -7.43 16.89 5.63
CA ASN A 258 -6.13 16.59 6.22
C ASN A 258 -6.35 15.97 7.58
N GLU A 259 -5.58 14.96 7.88
CA GLU A 259 -5.72 14.18 9.11
C GLU A 259 -4.40 14.11 9.88
N PRO A 260 -4.47 13.90 11.21
CA PRO A 260 -3.27 13.76 12.02
C PRO A 260 -2.62 12.38 11.83
N ILE A 261 -1.28 12.35 11.87
CA ILE A 261 -0.55 11.12 12.17
C ILE A 261 -0.13 11.18 13.63
N TYR A 262 -0.44 10.12 14.35
CA TYR A 262 0.04 9.91 15.72
C TYR A 262 1.17 8.89 15.73
N ILE A 263 2.08 9.02 16.68
CA ILE A 263 3.02 7.96 17.06
C ILE A 263 2.74 7.56 18.50
N TYR A 264 3.05 6.31 18.82
CA TYR A 264 3.09 5.87 20.18
C TYR A 264 4.55 5.84 20.66
N ALA A 265 4.81 6.50 21.76
CA ALA A 265 6.12 6.50 22.41
C ALA A 265 5.98 6.15 23.90
N PRO A 266 6.99 5.54 24.50
CA PRO A 266 6.99 5.27 25.94
C PRO A 266 6.81 6.54 26.75
N ASP A 267 5.98 6.48 27.78
CA ASP A 267 5.77 7.61 28.69
C ASP A 267 7.05 7.95 29.47
N ASP A 268 7.80 6.92 29.85
CA ASP A 268 9.15 7.05 30.44
C ASP A 268 10.20 6.38 29.56
N LEU A 269 11.03 7.19 28.92
CA LEU A 269 12.13 6.70 28.07
C LEU A 269 13.20 5.93 28.83
N LYS A 270 13.28 6.06 30.16
CA LYS A 270 14.28 5.35 30.99
C LYS A 270 13.90 3.89 31.18
N THR A 271 12.60 3.57 31.17
CA THR A 271 12.08 2.21 31.35
C THR A 271 11.86 1.49 30.02
N ALA A 272 11.90 2.20 28.92
CA ALA A 272 11.70 1.63 27.59
C ALA A 272 12.96 0.96 27.05
N PRO A 273 12.84 -0.15 26.33
CA PRO A 273 13.94 -0.71 25.58
C PRO A 273 14.48 0.30 24.57
N GLN A 274 15.78 0.48 24.56
CA GLN A 274 16.44 1.23 23.50
C GLN A 274 16.48 0.40 22.23
N VAL A 275 16.46 1.06 21.09
CA VAL A 275 16.43 0.41 19.78
C VAL A 275 17.59 0.87 18.91
N VAL A 276 18.11 -0.05 18.08
CA VAL A 276 18.98 0.26 16.95
C VAL A 276 18.36 -0.38 15.72
N VAL A 277 17.96 0.42 14.78
CA VAL A 277 17.48 -0.01 13.47
C VAL A 277 18.63 0.02 12.48
N ASN A 278 19.00 -1.12 11.97
CA ASN A 278 20.01 -1.28 10.94
C ASN A 278 19.36 -1.58 9.59
N ASN A 279 19.39 -0.60 8.69
CA ASN A 279 19.07 -0.83 7.30
C ASN A 279 20.25 -1.54 6.63
N VAL A 280 20.09 -2.84 6.38
CA VAL A 280 21.18 -3.72 5.91
C VAL A 280 21.63 -3.30 4.51
N ASN A 281 20.71 -2.94 3.65
CA ASN A 281 20.99 -2.60 2.25
C ASN A 281 21.68 -1.24 2.12
N GLU A 282 21.20 -0.23 2.85
CA GLU A 282 21.80 1.11 2.83
C GLU A 282 23.02 1.25 3.75
N LYS A 283 23.32 0.24 4.56
CA LYS A 283 24.39 0.25 5.58
C LYS A 283 24.26 1.42 6.57
N LYS A 284 23.01 1.80 6.87
CA LYS A 284 22.66 2.93 7.74
C LYS A 284 22.06 2.42 9.05
N LYS A 285 22.47 3.03 10.16
CA LYS A 285 21.90 2.74 11.48
C LYS A 285 21.28 3.98 12.09
N THR A 286 20.13 3.79 12.75
CA THR A 286 19.44 4.83 13.52
C THR A 286 19.07 4.30 14.90
N ALA A 287 18.94 5.19 15.89
CA ALA A 287 18.51 4.87 17.23
C ALA A 287 17.01 5.17 17.45
N THR A 288 16.23 5.21 16.39
CA THR A 288 14.80 5.49 16.42
C THR A 288 14.07 4.70 15.36
N LEU A 289 12.82 4.37 15.64
CA LEU A 289 11.87 3.74 14.70
C LEU A 289 11.15 4.79 13.81
N TYR A 290 11.34 6.08 14.09
CA TYR A 290 10.61 7.17 13.44
C TYR A 290 11.56 8.08 12.68
N ASP A 291 11.38 8.19 11.38
CA ASP A 291 12.11 9.16 10.53
C ASP A 291 11.29 10.43 10.33
N THR A 292 11.48 11.40 11.21
CA THR A 292 10.75 12.67 11.16
C THR A 292 11.05 13.53 9.92
N SER A 293 12.11 13.22 9.16
CA SER A 293 12.41 13.92 7.91
C SER A 293 11.31 13.69 6.86
N LYS A 294 10.63 12.54 6.92
CA LYS A 294 9.53 12.16 6.03
C LYS A 294 8.27 13.03 6.20
N LEU A 295 8.10 13.67 7.35
CA LEU A 295 6.99 14.60 7.60
C LEU A 295 7.01 15.83 6.70
N LYS A 296 8.16 16.17 6.11
CA LYS A 296 8.30 17.26 5.12
C LYS A 296 7.85 16.86 3.73
N GLY A 297 7.81 15.56 3.44
CA GLY A 297 7.39 15.00 2.16
C GLY A 297 5.87 14.82 2.06
N LYS A 298 5.44 14.27 0.93
CA LYS A 298 4.04 13.91 0.70
C LYS A 298 3.71 12.57 1.38
N ASP A 299 4.58 11.59 1.26
CA ASP A 299 4.47 10.30 1.93
C ASP A 299 4.90 10.41 3.40
N LYS A 300 4.00 10.97 4.21
CA LYS A 300 4.27 11.15 5.64
C LYS A 300 4.14 9.85 6.43
N TYR A 301 3.44 8.82 5.90
CA TYR A 301 3.38 7.50 6.53
C TYR A 301 4.75 6.82 6.56
N ALA A 302 5.65 7.16 5.65
CA ALA A 302 7.05 6.74 5.70
C ALA A 302 7.82 7.21 6.96
N LEU A 303 7.20 8.03 7.84
CA LEU A 303 7.70 8.28 9.19
C LEU A 303 8.03 6.99 9.93
N PHE A 304 7.20 5.96 9.76
CA PHE A 304 7.44 4.65 10.34
C PHE A 304 8.59 3.95 9.60
N LEU A 305 9.70 3.74 10.29
CA LEU A 305 10.93 3.08 9.81
C LEU A 305 11.67 3.79 8.66
N GLY A 306 11.20 4.95 8.20
CA GLY A 306 11.72 5.62 7.01
C GLY A 306 11.12 5.12 5.68
N GLY A 307 10.19 4.15 5.73
CA GLY A 307 9.55 3.51 4.58
C GLY A 307 9.72 1.99 4.56
N ASN A 308 9.69 1.38 3.37
CA ASN A 308 9.83 -0.05 3.18
C ASN A 308 11.22 -0.39 2.63
N TYR A 309 11.84 -1.41 3.20
CA TYR A 309 13.18 -1.87 2.84
C TYR A 309 13.19 -3.40 2.71
N PRO A 310 14.10 -3.96 1.91
CA PRO A 310 14.23 -5.42 1.78
C PRO A 310 14.41 -6.10 3.13
N VAL A 311 15.37 -5.60 3.93
CA VAL A 311 15.67 -6.13 5.27
C VAL A 311 16.02 -5.01 6.24
N LEU A 312 15.35 -5.01 7.40
CA LEU A 312 15.79 -4.25 8.58
C LEU A 312 16.13 -5.21 9.72
N ASP A 313 17.26 -4.97 10.38
CA ASP A 313 17.65 -5.63 11.62
C ASP A 313 17.42 -4.64 12.78
N ILE A 314 16.39 -4.88 13.59
CA ILE A 314 16.02 -4.04 14.72
C ILE A 314 16.45 -4.76 16.00
N ARG A 315 17.45 -4.20 16.67
CA ARG A 315 17.95 -4.71 17.95
C ARG A 315 17.45 -3.86 19.09
N THR A 316 17.08 -4.53 20.17
CA THR A 316 16.55 -3.88 21.37
C THR A 316 17.38 -4.23 22.60
N THR A 317 17.16 -3.48 23.67
CA THR A 317 17.69 -3.81 25.00
C THR A 317 16.69 -4.58 25.86
N ALA A 318 15.60 -5.10 25.27
CA ALA A 318 14.61 -5.91 25.99
C ALA A 318 15.30 -7.12 26.69
N ASP A 319 14.85 -7.39 27.90
CA ASP A 319 15.36 -8.50 28.73
C ASP A 319 14.72 -9.83 28.29
N THR A 320 15.15 -10.30 27.15
CA THR A 320 14.72 -11.56 26.53
C THR A 320 15.76 -12.06 25.55
N THR A 321 15.68 -13.34 25.18
CA THR A 321 16.46 -13.94 24.11
C THR A 321 15.66 -14.15 22.84
N ASP A 322 14.36 -13.83 22.86
CA ASP A 322 13.44 -14.06 21.77
C ASP A 322 13.77 -13.19 20.54
N ARG A 323 13.64 -13.79 19.38
CA ARG A 323 13.95 -13.18 18.09
C ARG A 323 12.84 -13.43 17.10
N LEU A 324 12.31 -12.36 16.55
CA LEU A 324 11.20 -12.41 15.61
C LEU A 324 11.69 -12.25 14.16
N LEU A 325 11.26 -13.14 13.28
CA LEU A 325 11.22 -12.85 11.85
C LEU A 325 9.83 -12.30 11.52
N LEU A 326 9.78 -11.06 11.05
CA LEU A 326 8.57 -10.39 10.61
C LEU A 326 8.58 -10.26 9.09
N VAL A 327 7.78 -11.08 8.41
CA VAL A 327 7.53 -11.01 6.96
C VAL A 327 6.29 -10.16 6.74
N LYS A 328 6.42 -9.06 5.99
CA LYS A 328 5.42 -8.00 6.10
C LYS A 328 5.22 -7.17 4.83
N ASP A 329 4.14 -6.39 4.82
CA ASP A 329 3.96 -5.18 4.04
C ASP A 329 4.02 -3.90 4.93
N SER A 330 3.66 -2.74 4.37
CA SER A 330 3.73 -1.46 5.08
C SER A 330 2.81 -1.33 6.29
N TYR A 331 1.77 -2.15 6.41
CA TYR A 331 0.87 -2.12 7.57
C TYR A 331 1.59 -2.47 8.88
N ALA A 332 2.58 -3.36 8.82
CA ALA A 332 3.34 -3.74 10.01
C ALA A 332 4.22 -2.60 10.56
N ASN A 333 4.56 -1.60 9.74
CA ASN A 333 5.49 -0.55 10.15
C ASN A 333 5.02 0.18 11.42
N SER A 334 3.71 0.43 11.54
CA SER A 334 3.11 1.09 12.71
C SER A 334 2.89 0.17 13.92
N VAL A 335 3.01 -1.17 13.74
CA VAL A 335 2.92 -2.16 14.83
C VAL A 335 4.26 -2.40 15.50
N ILE A 336 5.35 -2.34 14.74
CA ILE A 336 6.72 -2.65 15.21
C ILE A 336 7.09 -1.93 16.52
N PRO A 337 6.75 -0.65 16.75
CA PRO A 337 7.06 0.03 18.00
C PRO A 337 6.53 -0.70 19.25
N PHE A 338 5.38 -1.35 19.16
CA PHE A 338 4.78 -2.09 20.27
C PHE A 338 5.47 -3.44 20.53
N LEU A 339 6.24 -3.96 19.56
CA LEU A 339 6.91 -5.27 19.67
C LEU A 339 8.28 -5.18 20.32
N THR A 340 8.87 -4.01 20.41
CA THR A 340 10.26 -3.81 20.87
C THR A 340 10.53 -4.26 22.31
N ALA A 341 9.51 -4.35 23.14
CA ALA A 341 9.61 -4.81 24.53
C ALA A 341 9.71 -6.34 24.67
N TYR A 342 9.35 -7.09 23.62
CA TYR A 342 9.21 -8.55 23.68
C TYR A 342 10.32 -9.31 22.98
N TYR A 343 11.11 -8.64 22.15
CA TYR A 343 12.13 -9.29 21.32
C TYR A 343 13.47 -8.59 21.45
N ARG A 344 14.52 -9.40 21.60
CA ARG A 344 15.89 -8.93 21.56
C ARG A 344 16.30 -8.48 20.16
N GLU A 345 15.72 -9.08 19.17
CA GLU A 345 15.97 -8.78 17.76
C GLU A 345 14.71 -9.03 16.95
N ILE A 346 14.38 -8.10 16.06
CA ILE A 346 13.29 -8.22 15.08
C ILE A 346 13.91 -8.06 13.70
N ILE A 347 13.97 -9.15 12.94
CA ILE A 347 14.37 -9.10 11.54
C ILE A 347 13.11 -8.89 10.72
N VAL A 348 13.04 -7.75 10.06
CA VAL A 348 11.92 -7.36 9.21
C VAL A 348 12.28 -7.63 7.76
N VAL A 349 11.47 -8.41 7.06
CA VAL A 349 11.64 -8.73 5.64
C VAL A 349 10.39 -8.30 4.89
N ASP A 350 10.58 -7.50 3.85
CA ASP A 350 9.52 -7.16 2.90
C ASP A 350 9.78 -7.90 1.57
N PRO A 351 9.06 -8.98 1.26
CA PRO A 351 9.33 -9.84 0.11
C PRO A 351 9.27 -9.10 -1.24
N ARG A 352 8.54 -8.00 -1.33
CA ARG A 352 8.43 -7.21 -2.56
C ARG A 352 9.76 -6.58 -3.00
N TYR A 353 10.68 -6.44 -2.05
CA TYR A 353 12.00 -5.83 -2.25
C TYR A 353 13.15 -6.78 -1.90
N TYR A 354 12.87 -7.94 -1.28
CA TYR A 354 13.85 -8.93 -0.87
C TYR A 354 13.93 -10.05 -1.90
N TYR A 355 15.14 -10.36 -2.36
CA TYR A 355 15.36 -11.35 -3.43
C TYR A 355 16.35 -12.46 -3.02
N ASP A 356 16.84 -12.41 -1.76
CA ASP A 356 17.76 -13.41 -1.24
C ASP A 356 17.00 -14.55 -0.52
N ASP A 357 17.73 -15.57 -0.08
CA ASP A 357 17.17 -16.71 0.62
C ASP A 357 16.83 -16.39 2.08
N ILE A 358 15.57 -16.46 2.44
CA ILE A 358 15.10 -16.21 3.80
C ILE A 358 15.61 -17.25 4.82
N ARG A 359 16.02 -18.45 4.36
CA ARG A 359 16.59 -19.51 5.21
C ARG A 359 17.92 -19.08 5.83
N GLU A 360 18.69 -18.27 5.13
CA GLU A 360 19.89 -17.64 5.68
C GLU A 360 19.57 -16.68 6.82
N VAL A 361 18.47 -15.94 6.71
CA VAL A 361 17.97 -15.08 7.78
C VAL A 361 17.59 -15.90 9.01
N MET A 362 16.84 -16.99 8.82
CA MET A 362 16.44 -17.91 9.90
C MET A 362 17.65 -18.46 10.64
N LYS A 363 18.62 -19.00 9.91
CA LYS A 363 19.82 -19.62 10.45
C LYS A 363 20.74 -18.63 11.17
N LYS A 364 21.06 -17.53 10.49
CA LYS A 364 22.01 -16.51 10.98
C LYS A 364 21.51 -15.84 12.26
N ASN A 365 20.22 -15.54 12.34
CA ASN A 365 19.65 -14.76 13.42
C ASN A 365 19.02 -15.63 14.53
N LYS A 366 19.05 -16.96 14.43
CA LYS A 366 18.50 -17.88 15.44
C LYS A 366 17.05 -17.51 15.81
N ILE A 367 16.21 -17.38 14.80
CA ILE A 367 14.80 -16.96 14.94
C ILE A 367 14.04 -17.91 15.87
N THR A 368 13.25 -17.37 16.79
CA THR A 368 12.43 -18.13 17.75
C THR A 368 10.95 -18.10 17.43
N SER A 369 10.49 -17.15 16.61
CA SER A 369 9.11 -17.07 16.11
C SER A 369 9.04 -16.34 14.77
N VAL A 370 8.02 -16.65 13.97
CA VAL A 370 7.79 -16.01 12.67
C VAL A 370 6.39 -15.41 12.65
N LEU A 371 6.28 -14.18 12.20
CA LEU A 371 5.00 -13.49 11.98
C LEU A 371 4.91 -13.03 10.53
N PHE A 372 3.86 -13.44 9.83
CA PHE A 372 3.40 -12.86 8.58
C PHE A 372 2.33 -11.82 8.90
N LEU A 373 2.60 -10.55 8.61
CA LEU A 373 1.67 -9.44 8.85
C LEU A 373 1.48 -8.64 7.57
N TYR A 374 0.29 -8.73 7.01
CA TYR A 374 -0.06 -8.12 5.74
C TYR A 374 -1.44 -7.49 5.77
N ASN A 375 -1.63 -6.45 4.97
CA ASN A 375 -2.95 -6.04 4.51
C ASN A 375 -3.55 -7.11 3.58
N GLY A 376 -4.87 -7.26 3.60
CA GLY A 376 -5.58 -8.25 2.80
C GLY A 376 -5.32 -8.10 1.30
N ASN A 377 -5.46 -6.88 0.75
CA ASN A 377 -5.23 -6.62 -0.67
C ASN A 377 -3.79 -6.92 -1.08
N THR A 378 -2.82 -6.45 -0.29
CA THR A 378 -1.40 -6.71 -0.58
C THR A 378 -1.12 -8.21 -0.62
N PHE A 379 -1.64 -8.96 0.36
CA PHE A 379 -1.38 -10.41 0.45
C PHE A 379 -1.94 -11.19 -0.73
N VAL A 380 -3.18 -10.93 -1.14
CA VAL A 380 -3.83 -11.69 -2.22
C VAL A 380 -3.30 -11.32 -3.61
N GLN A 381 -2.59 -10.20 -3.73
CA GLN A 381 -1.94 -9.74 -4.95
C GLN A 381 -0.42 -9.92 -4.94
N ASP A 382 0.16 -10.40 -3.84
CA ASP A 382 1.61 -10.57 -3.71
C ASP A 382 2.11 -11.69 -4.62
N ASN A 383 3.15 -11.42 -5.39
CA ASN A 383 3.81 -12.36 -6.32
C ASN A 383 5.25 -12.68 -5.92
N SER A 384 5.66 -12.30 -4.72
CA SER A 384 7.05 -12.40 -4.25
C SER A 384 7.25 -13.40 -3.11
N ILE A 385 6.21 -13.65 -2.30
CA ILE A 385 6.29 -14.53 -1.11
C ILE A 385 6.80 -15.92 -1.48
N SER A 386 6.24 -16.55 -2.53
CA SER A 386 6.66 -17.89 -2.93
C SER A 386 8.13 -17.96 -3.34
N GLY A 387 8.63 -16.95 -4.08
CA GLY A 387 10.01 -16.86 -4.49
C GLY A 387 10.98 -16.73 -3.30
N VAL A 388 10.63 -15.88 -2.34
CA VAL A 388 11.47 -15.63 -1.14
C VAL A 388 11.51 -16.85 -0.21
N LEU A 389 10.40 -17.60 -0.08
CA LEU A 389 10.32 -18.75 0.82
C LEU A 389 10.85 -20.06 0.21
N GLN A 390 10.92 -20.15 -1.13
CA GLN A 390 11.30 -21.39 -1.86
C GLN A 390 12.62 -21.29 -2.59
N ASN A 391 13.43 -20.23 -2.40
CA ASN A 391 14.72 -20.14 -3.09
C ASN A 391 15.54 -21.43 -2.89
N ASP A 392 15.55 -22.27 -3.93
CA ASP A 392 16.33 -23.52 -4.03
C ASP A 392 17.75 -23.22 -4.51
#